data_e49a1c5f98f8012bdce4bf989e9d5be1
#
_entry.id   e49a1c5f98f8012bdce4bf989e9d5be1
#
_cell.length_a   1.000
_cell.length_b   1.000
_cell.length_c   1.000
_cell.angle_alpha   90.00
_cell.angle_beta   90.00
_cell.angle_gamma   90.00
#
_symmetry.space_group_name_H-M   'P 1'
#
loop_
_entity.id
_entity.type
_entity.pdbx_description
1 polymer ?
#
loop_
_entity_poly.entity_id
_entity_poly.type
_entity_poly.pdbx_seq_one_letter_code
_entity_poly.pdbx_strand_id
1 'polypeptide(L)' 'MQSVTVSPKYQIVIPKTVREALKLYPGQRMQIVEYAGRIELIPE' A
#
# COMPACT_ATOMS: atom_id res chain seq x y z
N MET A 1 2.79 13.79 6.08
CA MET A 1 2.98 12.32 6.17
C MET A 1 1.70 11.70 6.70
N GLN A 2 1.28 10.58 6.13
CA GLN A 2 0.07 9.89 6.53
C GLN A 2 0.41 8.62 7.28
N SER A 3 -0.47 8.23 8.19
CA SER A 3 -0.31 6.98 8.93
C SER A 3 -1.51 6.07 8.66
N VAL A 4 -1.28 4.78 8.74
CA VAL A 4 -2.34 3.79 8.65
C VAL A 4 -2.22 2.82 9.81
N THR A 5 -3.34 2.17 10.15
CA THR A 5 -3.36 1.19 11.21
C THR A 5 -3.48 -0.21 10.61
N VAL A 6 -2.64 -1.12 11.08
CA VAL A 6 -2.72 -2.52 10.67
C VAL A 6 -3.88 -3.17 11.42
N SER A 7 -4.83 -3.76 10.69
CA SER A 7 -5.98 -4.42 11.29
C SER A 7 -5.58 -5.77 11.92
N PRO A 8 -6.47 -6.36 12.74
CA PRO A 8 -6.20 -7.70 13.28
C PRO A 8 -5.99 -8.77 12.21
N LYS A 9 -6.45 -8.53 10.99
CA LYS A 9 -6.25 -9.45 9.87
C LYS A 9 -5.06 -9.06 9.01
N TYR A 10 -4.22 -8.14 9.49
CA TYR A 10 -3.03 -7.66 8.77
C TYR A 10 -3.37 -6.97 7.47
N GLN A 11 -4.47 -6.22 7.46
CA GLN A 11 -4.88 -5.44 6.31
C GLN A 11 -4.71 -3.96 6.61
N ILE A 12 -4.33 -3.20 5.60
CA ILE A 12 -4.22 -1.75 5.71
C ILE A 12 -5.03 -1.10 4.60
N VAL A 13 -5.43 0.16 4.84
CA VAL A 13 -6.12 0.95 3.83
C VAL A 13 -5.09 1.84 3.14
N ILE A 14 -5.04 1.79 1.82
CA ILE A 14 -4.19 2.70 1.06
C ILE A 14 -4.89 4.06 1.02
N PRO A 15 -4.26 5.12 1.55
CA PRO A 15 -4.87 6.45 1.57
C PRO A 15 -5.24 6.95 0.18
N LYS A 16 -6.29 7.74 0.10
CA LYS A 16 -6.79 8.26 -1.17
C LYS A 16 -5.72 9.05 -1.92
N THR A 17 -4.94 9.86 -1.21
CA THR A 17 -3.89 10.65 -1.84
C THR A 17 -2.85 9.78 -2.53
N VAL A 18 -2.49 8.64 -1.91
CA VAL A 18 -1.54 7.69 -2.50
C VAL A 18 -2.16 7.01 -3.71
N ARG A 19 -3.44 6.58 -3.58
CA ARG A 19 -4.12 5.92 -4.70
C ARG A 19 -4.19 6.83 -5.91
N GLU A 20 -4.48 8.10 -5.71
CA GLU A 20 -4.57 9.05 -6.81
C GLU A 20 -3.21 9.36 -7.41
N ALA A 21 -2.19 9.52 -6.56
CA ALA A 21 -0.84 9.82 -7.03
C ALA A 21 -0.28 8.70 -7.91
N LEU A 22 -0.55 7.45 -7.56
CA LEU A 22 -0.07 6.29 -8.30
C LEU A 22 -1.10 5.73 -9.28
N LYS A 23 -2.29 6.33 -9.32
CA LYS A 23 -3.39 5.90 -10.21
C LYS A 23 -3.74 4.43 -10.00
N LEU A 24 -3.84 4.04 -8.73
CA LEU A 24 -4.20 2.67 -8.38
C LEU A 24 -5.68 2.42 -8.62
N TYR A 25 -6.03 1.17 -8.93
CA TYR A 25 -7.42 0.79 -9.18
C TYR A 25 -7.72 -0.56 -8.53
N PRO A 26 -8.99 -0.83 -8.20
CA PRO A 26 -9.36 -2.11 -7.59
C PRO A 26 -9.00 -3.27 -8.49
N GLY A 27 -8.48 -4.33 -7.89
CA GLY A 27 -8.06 -5.52 -8.63
C GLY A 27 -6.66 -5.45 -9.20
N GLN A 28 -6.01 -4.28 -9.11
CA GLN A 28 -4.64 -4.13 -9.60
C GLN A 28 -3.69 -5.01 -8.79
N ARG A 29 -2.78 -5.67 -9.48
CA ARG A 29 -1.75 -6.45 -8.81
C ARG A 29 -0.60 -5.56 -8.40
N MET A 30 -0.05 -5.85 -7.23
CA MET A 30 1.07 -5.10 -6.67
C MET A 30 2.11 -6.10 -6.21
N GLN A 31 3.37 -5.74 -6.35
CA GLN A 31 4.45 -6.50 -5.76
C GLN A 31 4.74 -5.96 -4.38
N ILE A 32 5.06 -6.85 -3.46
CA ILE A 32 5.41 -6.48 -2.09
C ILE A 32 6.85 -6.87 -1.86
N VAL A 33 7.67 -5.89 -1.47
CA VAL A 33 9.08 -6.11 -1.18
C VAL A 33 9.36 -5.67 0.25
N GLU A 34 9.97 -6.54 1.03
CA GLU A 34 10.43 -6.20 2.38
C GLU A 34 11.92 -5.85 2.27
N TYR A 35 12.27 -4.64 2.73
CA TYR A 35 13.63 -4.15 2.57
C TYR A 35 13.97 -3.18 3.69
N ALA A 36 15.07 -3.43 4.36
CA ALA A 36 15.62 -2.52 5.38
C ALA A 36 14.59 -2.14 6.45
N GLY A 37 13.77 -3.10 6.90
CA GLY A 37 12.76 -2.86 7.93
C GLY A 37 11.52 -2.13 7.45
N ARG A 38 11.31 -2.07 6.14
CA ARG A 38 10.13 -1.42 5.56
C ARG A 38 9.51 -2.29 4.48
N ILE A 39 8.29 -1.95 4.13
CA ILE A 39 7.56 -2.63 3.05
C ILE A 39 7.39 -1.66 1.89
N GLU A 40 7.71 -2.12 0.69
CA GLU A 40 7.45 -1.35 -0.52
C GLU A 40 6.38 -2.06 -1.33
N LEU A 41 5.38 -1.31 -1.76
CA LEU A 41 4.32 -1.80 -2.64
C LEU A 41 4.55 -1.19 -4.02
N ILE A 42 4.78 -2.04 -5.00
CA ILE A 42 5.15 -1.59 -6.35
C ILE A 42 4.04 -2.01 -7.32
N PRO A 43 3.37 -1.06 -7.99
CA PRO A 43 2.36 -1.42 -9.00
C PRO A 43 2.97 -2.23 -10.13
N GLU A 44 2.27 -3.25 -10.56
CA GLU A 44 2.67 -4.05 -11.72
C GLU A 44 2.17 -3.41 -13.02
#